data_bcf770dd7e6fe129cf6a323b8b94e314
#
_entry.id   bcf770dd7e6fe129cf6a323b8b94e314
#
_cell.length_a   1.000
_cell.length_b   1.000
_cell.length_c   1.000
_cell.angle_alpha   90.00
_cell.angle_beta   90.00
_cell.angle_gamma   90.00
#
_symmetry.space_group_name_H-M   'P 1'
#
loop_
_entity.id
_entity.type
_entity.pdbx_description
1 polymer ?
#
loop_
_entity_poly.entity_id
_entity_poly.type
_entity_poly.pdbx_seq_one_letter_code
_entity_poly.pdbx_strand_id
1 'polypeptide(L)'
;VHIHNTLLLLSPAVVRATKKCGVSVVLTLHNFRLFCPNGILLRDGRVCEDCPHHGLHCALRHSCYRGSRAQTLVVVAAYWLHRALGTWRGVTITTPTEFDREKLLEFNKIYPTFDENRLIVKPNPVTVPTGPVTPWKERKRQFVFAGRLEELKGLRTVIEAWRILGRDAPLLLVAGDGPLADWAKAQNLPKVEFVGQLPRDALHRLMAESRAVVAASLCYESFALVPAEAHALGT
;
A
#
# COMPACT_ATOMS: atom_id res chain seq x y z
N VAL A 1 7.49 12.54 19.59
CA VAL A 1 7.74 12.62 18.14
C VAL A 1 6.93 11.55 17.44
N HIS A 2 6.24 11.90 16.33
CA HIS A 2 5.53 10.96 15.48
C HIS A 2 6.31 10.75 14.17
N ILE A 3 6.62 9.51 13.86
CA ILE A 3 7.42 9.11 12.69
C ILE A 3 6.55 8.26 11.76
N HIS A 4 6.51 8.60 10.48
CA HIS A 4 5.84 7.80 9.44
C HIS A 4 6.91 7.15 8.57
N ASN A 5 7.11 5.83 8.73
CA ASN A 5 8.17 5.06 8.11
C ASN A 5 9.58 5.60 8.40
N THR A 6 10.59 4.76 8.32
CA THR A 6 11.97 5.15 8.67
C THR A 6 12.96 4.99 7.53
N LEU A 7 12.54 4.55 6.35
CA LEU A 7 13.43 4.32 5.21
C LEU A 7 12.87 5.08 4.00
N LEU A 8 13.64 5.72 3.40
CA LEU A 8 14.43 6.19 2.34
C LEU A 8 15.18 7.48 2.70
N LEU A 9 14.56 8.38 3.47
CA LEU A 9 15.15 9.66 3.88
C LEU A 9 15.77 9.59 5.27
N LEU A 10 15.19 8.76 6.15
CA LEU A 10 15.66 8.56 7.52
C LEU A 10 15.94 7.08 7.76
N SER A 11 17.00 6.76 8.49
CA SER A 11 17.23 5.40 8.96
C SER A 11 16.47 5.13 10.26
N PRO A 12 16.30 3.87 10.69
CA PRO A 12 15.75 3.56 12.00
C PRO A 12 16.55 4.18 13.17
N ALA A 13 17.75 4.71 12.91
CA ALA A 13 18.55 5.43 13.89
C ALA A 13 17.84 6.66 14.49
N VAL A 14 16.93 7.28 13.73
CA VAL A 14 16.12 8.41 14.22
C VAL A 14 15.30 8.02 15.45
N VAL A 15 14.75 6.81 15.49
CA VAL A 15 14.00 6.30 16.63
C VAL A 15 14.90 6.23 17.88
N ARG A 16 16.13 5.72 17.71
CA ARG A 16 17.11 5.65 18.83
C ARG A 16 17.56 7.04 19.29
N ALA A 17 17.83 7.93 18.34
CA ALA A 17 18.23 9.31 18.66
C ALA A 17 17.15 10.01 19.47
N THR A 18 15.89 9.93 19.04
CA THR A 18 14.74 10.51 19.75
C THR A 18 14.60 9.95 21.16
N LYS A 19 14.70 8.62 21.31
CA LYS A 19 14.64 7.96 22.62
C LYS A 19 15.78 8.39 23.56
N LYS A 20 17.01 8.56 23.03
CA LYS A 20 18.15 9.05 23.83
C LYS A 20 17.94 10.47 24.38
N CYS A 21 17.14 11.27 23.69
CA CYS A 21 16.74 12.60 24.16
C CYS A 21 15.58 12.56 25.19
N GLY A 22 15.16 11.39 25.67
CA GLY A 22 14.04 11.25 26.60
C GLY A 22 12.65 11.51 25.99
N VAL A 23 12.55 11.61 24.67
CA VAL A 23 11.30 11.96 24.00
C VAL A 23 10.54 10.69 23.58
N SER A 24 9.24 10.65 23.88
CA SER A 24 8.35 9.56 23.46
C SER A 24 8.22 9.48 21.94
N VAL A 25 8.23 8.25 21.42
CA VAL A 25 8.12 7.98 19.97
C VAL A 25 6.83 7.22 19.67
N VAL A 26 6.08 7.72 18.70
CA VAL A 26 5.03 7.00 18.00
C VAL A 26 5.51 6.73 16.57
N LEU A 27 5.44 5.49 16.13
CA LEU A 27 5.82 5.08 14.77
C LEU A 27 4.62 4.51 14.03
N THR A 28 4.16 5.17 12.97
CA THR A 28 3.15 4.61 12.08
C THR A 28 3.81 3.79 10.97
N LEU A 29 3.44 2.53 10.87
CA LEU A 29 3.86 1.63 9.80
C LEU A 29 2.83 1.68 8.67
N HIS A 30 3.28 2.06 7.47
CA HIS A 30 2.49 2.02 6.24
C HIS A 30 2.91 0.88 5.32
N ASN A 31 3.74 -0.03 5.81
CA ASN A 31 4.24 -1.20 5.08
C ASN A 31 4.90 -2.19 6.05
N PHE A 32 5.24 -3.36 5.55
CA PHE A 32 5.83 -4.45 6.33
C PHE A 32 7.37 -4.42 6.40
N ARG A 33 8.00 -3.27 6.27
CA ARG A 33 9.46 -3.15 6.17
C ARG A 33 10.22 -3.63 7.39
N LEU A 34 9.62 -3.68 8.54
CA LEU A 34 10.24 -4.28 9.73
C LEU A 34 10.60 -5.76 9.52
N PHE A 35 9.89 -6.47 8.64
CA PHE A 35 10.03 -7.90 8.37
C PHE A 35 10.34 -8.23 6.92
N CYS A 36 10.12 -7.30 5.99
CA CYS A 36 10.36 -7.48 4.56
C CYS A 36 11.16 -6.31 3.99
N PRO A 37 12.39 -6.48 3.50
CA PRO A 37 13.22 -5.37 3.01
C PRO A 37 12.59 -4.53 1.89
N ASN A 38 11.77 -5.10 1.01
CA ASN A 38 11.03 -4.33 0.02
C ASN A 38 9.75 -3.68 0.57
N GLY A 39 9.26 -4.15 1.73
CA GLY A 39 8.15 -3.58 2.47
C GLY A 39 6.75 -4.00 2.03
N ILE A 40 6.61 -4.73 0.95
CA ILE A 40 5.31 -5.01 0.31
C ILE A 40 4.88 -6.48 0.35
N LEU A 41 5.72 -7.37 0.88
CA LEU A 41 5.46 -8.81 0.95
C LEU A 41 5.02 -9.39 -0.42
N LEU A 42 5.64 -8.91 -1.49
CA LEU A 42 5.37 -9.39 -2.85
C LEU A 42 6.69 -9.67 -3.57
N ARG A 43 6.72 -10.79 -4.32
CA ARG A 43 7.82 -11.18 -5.20
C ARG A 43 7.26 -11.95 -6.40
N ASP A 44 7.73 -11.62 -7.59
CA ASP A 44 7.34 -12.30 -8.83
C ASP A 44 5.81 -12.39 -9.03
N GLY A 45 5.09 -11.31 -8.70
CA GLY A 45 3.64 -11.20 -8.83
C GLY A 45 2.84 -12.01 -7.78
N ARG A 46 3.48 -12.55 -6.74
CA ARG A 46 2.83 -13.36 -5.69
C ARG A 46 3.19 -12.84 -4.30
N VAL A 47 2.28 -13.02 -3.36
CA VAL A 47 2.55 -12.77 -1.94
C VAL A 47 3.76 -13.61 -1.51
N CYS A 48 4.69 -12.98 -0.80
CA CYS A 48 5.93 -13.61 -0.34
C CYS A 48 6.17 -13.26 1.14
N GLU A 49 6.15 -14.25 1.98
CA GLU A 49 6.42 -14.14 3.42
C GLU A 49 7.72 -14.85 3.83
N ASP A 50 8.65 -15.12 2.89
CA ASP A 50 9.91 -15.82 3.19
C ASP A 50 10.74 -15.10 4.26
N CYS A 51 10.87 -13.77 4.17
CA CYS A 51 11.66 -13.02 5.14
C CYS A 51 11.05 -13.00 6.55
N PRO A 52 9.73 -12.82 6.72
CA PRO A 52 9.07 -12.97 8.02
C PRO A 52 9.24 -14.36 8.65
N HIS A 53 9.21 -15.41 7.86
CA HIS A 53 9.28 -16.77 8.39
C HIS A 53 10.71 -17.33 8.51
N HIS A 54 11.59 -16.98 7.57
CA HIS A 54 12.93 -17.60 7.50
C HIS A 54 14.09 -16.60 7.75
N GLY A 55 13.80 -15.31 7.84
CA GLY A 55 14.77 -14.25 8.13
C GLY A 55 15.11 -13.36 6.95
N LEU A 56 15.59 -12.16 7.26
CA LEU A 56 15.85 -11.09 6.28
C LEU A 56 16.87 -11.49 5.19
N HIS A 57 17.71 -12.53 5.42
CA HIS A 57 18.67 -13.00 4.45
C HIS A 57 18.02 -13.56 3.16
N CYS A 58 16.76 -14.01 3.23
CA CYS A 58 16.01 -14.46 2.06
C CYS A 58 15.93 -13.36 0.99
N ALA A 59 15.83 -12.09 1.41
CA ALA A 59 15.82 -10.98 0.47
C ALA A 59 17.11 -10.82 -0.33
N LEU A 60 18.27 -11.22 0.22
CA LEU A 60 19.56 -11.14 -0.49
C LEU A 60 19.63 -12.08 -1.68
N ARG A 61 19.06 -13.28 -1.52
CA ARG A 61 19.00 -14.29 -2.60
C ARG A 61 18.26 -13.74 -3.83
N HIS A 62 17.22 -12.93 -3.59
CA HIS A 62 16.31 -12.43 -4.63
C HIS A 62 16.52 -10.95 -4.97
N SER A 63 17.52 -10.27 -4.38
CA SER A 63 17.77 -8.84 -4.62
C SER A 63 16.52 -7.98 -4.40
N CYS A 64 15.73 -8.27 -3.36
CA CYS A 64 14.35 -7.77 -3.20
C CYS A 64 14.25 -6.23 -3.09
N TYR A 65 15.32 -5.56 -2.67
CA TYR A 65 15.30 -4.10 -2.60
C TYR A 65 15.88 -3.49 -3.87
N ARG A 66 15.01 -2.88 -4.69
CA ARG A 66 15.34 -2.21 -5.97
C ARG A 66 16.11 -3.10 -6.97
N GLY A 67 15.92 -4.42 -6.94
CA GLY A 67 16.63 -5.34 -7.83
C GLY A 67 18.15 -5.41 -7.62
N SER A 68 18.68 -4.84 -6.54
CA SER A 68 20.12 -4.72 -6.29
C SER A 68 20.53 -5.50 -5.04
N ARG A 69 21.47 -6.44 -5.18
CA ARG A 69 22.02 -7.18 -4.04
C ARG A 69 22.71 -6.27 -3.02
N ALA A 70 23.50 -5.31 -3.50
CA ALA A 70 24.23 -4.38 -2.64
C ALA A 70 23.26 -3.52 -1.81
N GLN A 71 22.24 -2.93 -2.45
CA GLN A 71 21.23 -2.15 -1.75
C GLN A 71 20.40 -3.00 -0.80
N THR A 72 20.06 -4.23 -1.19
CA THR A 72 19.37 -5.18 -0.33
C THR A 72 20.20 -5.51 0.91
N LEU A 73 21.51 -5.72 0.76
CA LEU A 73 22.42 -5.98 1.88
C LEU A 73 22.43 -4.82 2.88
N VAL A 74 22.52 -3.58 2.40
CA VAL A 74 22.48 -2.39 3.27
C VAL A 74 21.18 -2.33 4.08
N VAL A 75 20.03 -2.59 3.43
CA VAL A 75 18.73 -2.58 4.12
C VAL A 75 18.64 -3.72 5.12
N VAL A 76 19.02 -4.93 4.74
CA VAL A 76 19.02 -6.11 5.63
C VAL A 76 19.93 -5.89 6.83
N ALA A 77 21.15 -5.40 6.62
CA ALA A 77 22.11 -5.14 7.69
C ALA A 77 21.58 -4.06 8.65
N ALA A 78 20.99 -2.97 8.12
CA ALA A 78 20.41 -1.91 8.93
C ALA A 78 19.26 -2.44 9.81
N TYR A 79 18.32 -3.18 9.25
CA TYR A 79 17.18 -3.71 10.03
C TYR A 79 17.62 -4.80 11.00
N TRP A 80 18.56 -5.67 10.62
CA TRP A 80 19.14 -6.66 11.54
C TRP A 80 19.83 -5.99 12.72
N LEU A 81 20.69 -4.99 12.47
CA LEU A 81 21.38 -4.23 13.51
C LEU A 81 20.37 -3.54 14.45
N HIS A 82 19.40 -2.84 13.89
CA HIS A 82 18.41 -2.12 14.69
C HIS A 82 17.50 -3.06 15.48
N ARG A 83 17.22 -4.27 14.98
CA ARG A 83 16.53 -5.32 15.73
C ARG A 83 17.40 -5.80 16.91
N ALA A 84 18.67 -6.11 16.68
CA ALA A 84 19.61 -6.52 17.72
C ALA A 84 19.78 -5.43 18.81
N LEU A 85 19.76 -4.16 18.42
CA LEU A 85 19.84 -3.02 19.35
C LEU A 85 18.50 -2.72 20.06
N GLY A 86 17.43 -3.46 19.84
CA GLY A 86 16.12 -3.22 20.45
C GLY A 86 15.52 -1.85 20.12
N THR A 87 15.77 -1.34 18.91
CA THR A 87 15.38 0.02 18.49
C THR A 87 13.89 0.28 18.69
N TRP A 88 13.04 -0.68 18.41
CA TRP A 88 11.58 -0.54 18.45
C TRP A 88 10.94 -0.97 19.77
N ARG A 89 11.73 -1.45 20.76
CA ARG A 89 11.24 -1.71 22.11
C ARG A 89 10.92 -0.40 22.82
N GLY A 90 9.81 -0.35 23.55
CA GLY A 90 9.33 0.85 24.23
C GLY A 90 8.74 1.91 23.29
N VAL A 91 8.60 1.61 21.99
CA VAL A 91 7.97 2.50 20.99
C VAL A 91 6.50 2.14 20.85
N THR A 92 5.62 3.14 20.82
CA THR A 92 4.22 2.93 20.43
C THR A 92 4.17 2.83 18.91
N ILE A 93 3.74 1.68 18.40
CA ILE A 93 3.61 1.44 16.96
C ILE A 93 2.13 1.51 16.60
N THR A 94 1.83 2.22 15.52
CA THR A 94 0.48 2.26 14.97
C THR A 94 0.47 1.67 13.56
N THR A 95 -0.63 1.01 13.22
CA THR A 95 -0.87 0.43 11.91
C THR A 95 -2.28 0.76 11.44
N PRO A 96 -2.51 0.94 10.13
CA PRO A 96 -3.80 1.45 9.65
C PRO A 96 -4.96 0.46 9.74
N THR A 97 -4.69 -0.85 9.78
CA THR A 97 -5.72 -1.90 9.73
C THR A 97 -5.49 -3.02 10.74
N GLU A 98 -6.55 -3.73 11.11
CA GLU A 98 -6.45 -4.96 11.91
C GLU A 98 -5.67 -6.04 11.15
N PHE A 99 -5.84 -6.15 9.84
CA PHE A 99 -5.05 -7.07 9.02
C PHE A 99 -3.55 -6.86 9.18
N ASP A 100 -3.08 -5.61 9.09
CA ASP A 100 -1.66 -5.30 9.31
C ASP A 100 -1.23 -5.64 10.74
N ARG A 101 -2.10 -5.36 11.72
CA ARG A 101 -1.82 -5.69 13.12
C ARG A 101 -1.64 -7.18 13.31
N GLU A 102 -2.55 -8.01 12.79
CA GLU A 102 -2.49 -9.46 12.87
C GLU A 102 -1.22 -10.01 12.21
N LYS A 103 -0.89 -9.55 11.01
CA LYS A 103 0.33 -9.93 10.30
C LYS A 103 1.60 -9.51 11.03
N LEU A 104 1.65 -8.31 11.57
CA LEU A 104 2.79 -7.85 12.35
C LEU A 104 2.97 -8.64 13.65
N LEU A 105 1.90 -9.02 14.33
CA LEU A 105 1.96 -9.88 15.51
C LEU A 105 2.40 -11.30 15.16
N GLU A 106 1.90 -11.88 14.07
CA GLU A 106 2.34 -13.18 13.56
C GLU A 106 3.86 -13.19 13.35
N PHE A 107 4.39 -12.21 12.63
CA PHE A 107 5.81 -12.11 12.34
C PHE A 107 6.65 -11.78 13.60
N ASN A 108 6.10 -11.01 14.52
CA ASN A 108 6.79 -10.65 15.75
C ASN A 108 6.96 -11.84 16.70
N LYS A 109 6.07 -12.83 16.68
CA LYS A 109 6.23 -14.10 17.42
C LYS A 109 7.45 -14.89 16.96
N ILE A 110 7.80 -14.82 15.66
CA ILE A 110 8.97 -15.52 15.09
C ILE A 110 10.25 -14.72 15.34
N TYR A 111 10.19 -13.41 15.11
CA TYR A 111 11.31 -12.49 15.29
C TYR A 111 10.92 -11.32 16.19
N PRO A 112 11.01 -11.45 17.54
CA PRO A 112 10.63 -10.42 18.48
C PRO A 112 11.34 -9.09 18.19
N THR A 113 10.60 -8.12 17.70
CA THR A 113 11.13 -6.86 17.19
C THR A 113 10.60 -5.66 17.99
N PHE A 114 9.35 -5.72 18.46
CA PHE A 114 8.68 -4.67 19.21
C PHE A 114 7.79 -5.24 20.32
N ASP A 115 7.30 -4.37 21.20
CA ASP A 115 6.40 -4.76 22.30
C ASP A 115 4.95 -4.87 21.78
N GLU A 116 4.38 -6.06 21.83
CA GLU A 116 3.04 -6.38 21.25
C GLU A 116 1.91 -5.55 21.88
N ASN A 117 2.02 -5.26 23.20
CA ASN A 117 1.06 -4.43 23.93
C ASN A 117 1.10 -2.94 23.54
N ARG A 118 2.07 -2.53 22.73
CA ARG A 118 2.22 -1.17 22.20
C ARG A 118 1.89 -1.07 20.71
N LEU A 119 1.32 -2.12 20.11
CA LEU A 119 0.82 -2.11 18.74
C LEU A 119 -0.67 -1.77 18.71
N ILE A 120 -1.01 -0.62 18.12
CA ILE A 120 -2.36 -0.05 18.11
C ILE A 120 -2.84 0.12 16.68
N VAL A 121 -4.10 -0.22 16.41
CA VAL A 121 -4.72 0.10 15.12
C VAL A 121 -5.22 1.53 15.14
N LYS A 122 -4.77 2.31 14.16
CA LYS A 122 -5.19 3.69 13.94
C LYS A 122 -5.38 3.91 12.44
N PRO A 123 -6.60 3.82 11.93
CA PRO A 123 -6.89 4.03 10.50
C PRO A 123 -6.43 5.40 10.01
N ASN A 124 -6.05 5.47 8.75
CA ASN A 124 -5.78 6.75 8.10
C ASN A 124 -7.07 7.56 7.97
N PRO A 125 -7.03 8.87 8.15
CA PRO A 125 -8.20 9.72 7.94
C PRO A 125 -8.59 9.73 6.46
N VAL A 126 -9.89 9.64 6.21
CA VAL A 126 -10.48 9.85 4.89
C VAL A 126 -11.31 11.12 4.95
N THR A 127 -11.05 12.04 4.04
CA THR A 127 -11.88 13.24 3.91
C THR A 127 -13.19 12.84 3.25
N VAL A 128 -14.29 13.00 3.97
CA VAL A 128 -15.64 12.79 3.42
C VAL A 128 -16.10 14.11 2.83
N PRO A 129 -16.44 14.17 1.54
CA PRO A 129 -17.04 15.36 0.96
C PRO A 129 -18.34 15.70 1.65
N THR A 130 -18.55 16.98 1.95
CA THR A 130 -19.83 17.48 2.48
C THR A 130 -20.80 17.63 1.32
N GLY A 131 -21.85 16.81 1.29
CA GLY A 131 -22.88 16.87 0.26
C GLY A 131 -23.75 15.62 0.22
N PRO A 132 -24.88 15.66 -0.48
CA PRO A 132 -25.72 14.48 -0.65
C PRO A 132 -25.00 13.42 -1.48
N VAL A 133 -25.11 12.18 -1.05
CA VAL A 133 -24.61 11.01 -1.82
C VAL A 133 -25.53 10.79 -3.01
N THR A 134 -24.98 10.72 -4.22
CA THR A 134 -25.74 10.40 -5.44
C THR A 134 -26.35 9.02 -5.30
N PRO A 135 -27.69 8.86 -5.42
CA PRO A 135 -28.34 7.57 -5.36
C PRO A 135 -27.79 6.62 -6.45
N TRP A 136 -27.60 5.35 -6.11
CA TRP A 136 -26.99 4.37 -7.02
C TRP A 136 -27.69 4.28 -8.40
N LYS A 137 -29.01 4.43 -8.45
CA LYS A 137 -29.80 4.40 -9.68
C LYS A 137 -29.52 5.57 -10.63
N GLU A 138 -29.08 6.69 -10.08
CA GLU A 138 -28.76 7.91 -10.85
C GLU A 138 -27.33 7.95 -11.34
N ARG A 139 -26.47 7.02 -10.84
CA ARG A 139 -25.07 6.96 -11.22
C ARG A 139 -24.90 6.42 -12.64
N LYS A 140 -23.92 6.98 -13.32
CA LYS A 140 -23.52 6.53 -14.67
C LYS A 140 -23.08 5.07 -14.63
N ARG A 141 -23.44 4.29 -15.65
CA ARG A 141 -23.00 2.90 -15.80
C ARG A 141 -21.50 2.86 -16.20
N GLN A 142 -20.67 3.34 -15.31
CA GLN A 142 -19.22 3.38 -15.48
C GLN A 142 -18.55 2.92 -14.19
N PHE A 143 -17.33 2.43 -14.35
CA PHE A 143 -16.46 1.99 -13.26
C PHE A 143 -15.19 2.82 -13.28
N VAL A 144 -14.56 3.01 -12.13
CA VAL A 144 -13.33 3.78 -12.00
C VAL A 144 -12.21 2.88 -11.45
N PHE A 145 -11.10 2.87 -12.14
CA PHE A 145 -9.83 2.43 -11.58
C PHE A 145 -9.00 3.69 -11.29
N ALA A 146 -8.56 3.88 -10.05
CA ALA A 146 -7.79 5.05 -9.67
C ALA A 146 -6.54 4.68 -8.89
N GLY A 147 -5.41 5.29 -9.25
CA GLY A 147 -4.14 5.11 -8.58
C GLY A 147 -2.95 5.11 -9.52
N ARG A 148 -1.80 4.71 -8.98
CA ARG A 148 -0.59 4.57 -9.79
C ARG A 148 -0.73 3.40 -10.78
N LEU A 149 -0.48 3.66 -12.04
CA LEU A 149 -0.61 2.66 -13.10
C LEU A 149 0.63 1.74 -13.13
N GLU A 150 0.65 0.78 -12.22
CA GLU A 150 1.75 -0.16 -12.02
C GLU A 150 1.26 -1.58 -11.72
N GLU A 151 2.18 -2.55 -11.79
CA GLU A 151 1.86 -3.97 -11.55
C GLU A 151 1.21 -4.21 -10.18
N LEU A 152 1.73 -3.56 -9.14
CA LEU A 152 1.25 -3.75 -7.76
C LEU A 152 -0.23 -3.41 -7.59
N LYS A 153 -0.73 -2.46 -8.36
CA LYS A 153 -2.14 -2.04 -8.32
C LYS A 153 -3.07 -2.91 -9.18
N GLY A 154 -2.50 -3.91 -9.85
CA GLY A 154 -3.25 -4.89 -10.62
C GLY A 154 -3.89 -4.35 -11.90
N LEU A 155 -3.33 -3.28 -12.49
CA LEU A 155 -3.87 -2.70 -13.72
C LEU A 155 -3.97 -3.73 -14.85
N ARG A 156 -2.99 -4.63 -14.98
CA ARG A 156 -3.07 -5.69 -16.02
C ARG A 156 -4.26 -6.60 -15.81
N THR A 157 -4.52 -6.99 -14.56
CA THR A 157 -5.69 -7.83 -14.23
C THR A 157 -6.99 -7.14 -14.60
N VAL A 158 -7.10 -5.84 -14.33
CA VAL A 158 -8.29 -5.05 -14.67
C VAL A 158 -8.46 -4.94 -16.19
N ILE A 159 -7.40 -4.62 -16.92
CA ILE A 159 -7.43 -4.53 -18.39
C ILE A 159 -7.81 -5.87 -19.00
N GLU A 160 -7.27 -6.98 -18.48
CA GLU A 160 -7.61 -8.32 -18.98
C GLU A 160 -9.08 -8.68 -18.69
N ALA A 161 -9.59 -8.33 -17.52
CA ALA A 161 -11.01 -8.51 -17.20
C ALA A 161 -11.91 -7.76 -18.20
N TRP A 162 -11.57 -6.53 -18.58
CA TRP A 162 -12.31 -5.76 -19.59
C TRP A 162 -12.18 -6.33 -20.98
N ARG A 163 -11.03 -6.92 -21.32
CA ARG A 163 -10.87 -7.67 -22.59
C ARG A 163 -11.80 -8.87 -22.66
N ILE A 164 -11.91 -9.64 -21.57
CA ILE A 164 -12.80 -10.81 -21.49
C ILE A 164 -14.27 -10.40 -21.58
N LEU A 165 -14.68 -9.32 -20.90
CA LEU A 165 -16.04 -8.80 -20.96
C LEU A 165 -16.42 -8.24 -22.33
N GLY A 166 -15.45 -7.76 -23.10
CA GLY A 166 -15.63 -7.31 -24.46
C GLY A 166 -16.61 -6.14 -24.62
N ARG A 167 -17.55 -6.26 -25.57
CA ARG A 167 -18.51 -5.18 -25.89
C ARG A 167 -19.56 -4.94 -24.81
N ASP A 168 -19.83 -5.93 -23.98
CA ASP A 168 -20.82 -5.85 -22.89
C ASP A 168 -20.23 -5.23 -21.61
N ALA A 169 -18.92 -4.98 -21.59
CA ALA A 169 -18.26 -4.33 -20.47
C ALA A 169 -18.90 -2.96 -20.16
N PRO A 170 -19.03 -2.59 -18.88
CA PRO A 170 -19.29 -1.19 -18.54
C PRO A 170 -18.10 -0.32 -18.96
N LEU A 171 -18.31 0.98 -19.10
CA LEU A 171 -17.21 1.91 -19.32
C LEU A 171 -16.27 1.88 -18.11
N LEU A 172 -14.97 1.69 -18.33
CA LEU A 172 -13.91 1.82 -17.34
C LEU A 172 -13.17 3.15 -17.56
N LEU A 173 -13.18 3.99 -16.55
CA LEU A 173 -12.37 5.21 -16.50
C LEU A 173 -11.12 4.93 -15.69
N VAL A 174 -9.95 5.03 -16.33
CA VAL A 174 -8.65 4.80 -15.70
C VAL A 174 -8.03 6.14 -15.35
N ALA A 175 -8.04 6.46 -14.05
CA ALA A 175 -7.48 7.69 -13.49
C ALA A 175 -6.12 7.44 -12.84
N GLY A 176 -5.11 8.15 -13.29
CA GLY A 176 -3.75 8.06 -12.76
C GLY A 176 -2.69 8.06 -13.84
N ASP A 177 -1.46 7.85 -13.40
CA ASP A 177 -0.28 7.72 -14.26
C ASP A 177 0.70 6.69 -13.68
N GLY A 178 1.64 6.21 -14.48
CA GLY A 178 2.65 5.24 -14.04
C GLY A 178 3.26 4.42 -15.16
N PRO A 179 4.18 3.50 -14.81
CA PRO A 179 4.97 2.74 -15.79
C PRO A 179 4.14 1.89 -16.77
N LEU A 180 2.91 1.55 -16.43
CA LEU A 180 2.02 0.77 -17.29
C LEU A 180 1.06 1.61 -18.14
N ALA A 181 1.13 2.96 -18.08
CA ALA A 181 0.20 3.83 -18.78
C ALA A 181 0.19 3.57 -20.30
N ASP A 182 1.37 3.58 -20.93
CA ASP A 182 1.51 3.40 -22.38
C ASP A 182 1.14 1.97 -22.80
N TRP A 183 1.57 0.96 -22.03
CA TRP A 183 1.16 -0.42 -22.27
C TRP A 183 -0.35 -0.58 -22.24
N ALA A 184 -1.02 0.01 -21.22
CA ALA A 184 -2.47 -0.13 -21.06
C ALA A 184 -3.25 0.59 -22.17
N LYS A 185 -2.83 1.79 -22.57
CA LYS A 185 -3.40 2.53 -23.71
C LYS A 185 -3.25 1.77 -25.02
N ALA A 186 -2.09 1.13 -25.24
CA ALA A 186 -1.83 0.33 -26.44
C ALA A 186 -2.73 -0.90 -26.59
N GLN A 187 -3.42 -1.34 -25.52
CA GLN A 187 -4.41 -2.42 -25.60
C GLN A 187 -5.68 -2.03 -26.39
N ASN A 188 -5.94 -0.74 -26.56
CA ASN A 188 -7.00 -0.15 -27.38
C ASN A 188 -8.39 -0.82 -27.18
N LEU A 189 -8.79 -1.01 -25.92
CA LEU A 189 -10.07 -1.65 -25.59
C LEU A 189 -11.23 -0.65 -25.72
N PRO A 190 -12.35 -1.02 -26.39
CA PRO A 190 -13.43 -0.09 -26.75
C PRO A 190 -14.21 0.49 -25.56
N LYS A 191 -14.07 -0.11 -24.38
CA LYS A 191 -14.75 0.30 -23.15
C LYS A 191 -13.79 0.74 -22.05
N VAL A 192 -12.57 1.17 -22.42
CA VAL A 192 -11.56 1.65 -21.49
C VAL A 192 -11.08 3.04 -21.92
N GLU A 193 -11.29 4.02 -21.08
CA GLU A 193 -10.86 5.40 -21.30
C GLU A 193 -9.85 5.83 -20.24
N PHE A 194 -8.75 6.46 -20.66
CA PHE A 194 -7.71 6.98 -19.77
C PHE A 194 -7.92 8.47 -19.58
N VAL A 195 -8.27 8.85 -18.36
CA VAL A 195 -8.54 10.25 -17.99
C VAL A 195 -7.32 10.98 -17.43
N GLY A 196 -6.18 10.25 -17.32
CA GLY A 196 -4.94 10.82 -16.77
C GLY A 196 -4.98 11.04 -15.26
N GLN A 197 -4.02 11.80 -14.77
CA GLN A 197 -3.97 12.16 -13.35
C GLN A 197 -4.96 13.30 -13.06
N LEU A 198 -5.89 13.06 -12.14
CA LEU A 198 -6.91 14.02 -11.75
C LEU A 198 -6.57 14.68 -10.40
N PRO A 199 -6.89 15.97 -10.21
CA PRO A 199 -6.96 16.56 -8.90
C PRO A 199 -7.96 15.82 -8.00
N ARG A 200 -7.73 15.83 -6.68
CA ARG A 200 -8.52 15.03 -5.72
C ARG A 200 -10.02 15.28 -5.84
N ASP A 201 -10.44 16.53 -5.93
CA ASP A 201 -11.86 16.87 -6.01
C ASP A 201 -12.51 16.38 -7.32
N ALA A 202 -11.76 16.40 -8.42
CA ALA A 202 -12.22 15.83 -9.69
C ALA A 202 -12.36 14.32 -9.63
N LEU A 203 -11.39 13.64 -8.99
CA LEU A 203 -11.43 12.21 -8.76
C LEU A 203 -12.63 11.82 -7.87
N HIS A 204 -12.87 12.56 -6.79
CA HIS A 204 -14.02 12.31 -5.90
C HIS A 204 -15.36 12.48 -6.64
N ARG A 205 -15.50 13.53 -7.47
CA ARG A 205 -16.70 13.69 -8.31
C ARG A 205 -16.87 12.51 -9.29
N LEU A 206 -15.78 12.11 -9.94
CA LEU A 206 -15.79 10.97 -10.85
C LEU A 206 -16.23 9.68 -10.15
N MET A 207 -15.71 9.39 -8.95
CA MET A 207 -16.13 8.26 -8.14
C MET A 207 -17.62 8.36 -7.77
N ALA A 208 -18.06 9.50 -7.22
CA ALA A 208 -19.43 9.70 -6.78
C ALA A 208 -20.48 9.55 -7.90
N GLU A 209 -20.11 9.87 -9.15
CA GLU A 209 -20.95 9.69 -10.31
C GLU A 209 -20.91 8.26 -10.89
N SER A 210 -20.00 7.42 -10.42
CA SER A 210 -19.76 6.08 -10.95
C SER A 210 -20.43 5.01 -10.10
N ARG A 211 -20.78 3.87 -10.70
CA ARG A 211 -21.43 2.77 -10.00
C ARG A 211 -20.49 1.98 -9.11
N ALA A 212 -19.20 1.93 -9.46
CA ALA A 212 -18.22 1.22 -8.67
C ALA A 212 -16.80 1.73 -8.91
N VAL A 213 -15.95 1.52 -7.91
CA VAL A 213 -14.50 1.64 -7.99
C VAL A 213 -13.89 0.25 -7.99
N VAL A 214 -12.92 0.02 -8.88
CA VAL A 214 -12.21 -1.25 -9.00
C VAL A 214 -10.87 -1.15 -8.30
N ALA A 215 -10.62 -2.00 -7.33
CA ALA A 215 -9.35 -2.16 -6.65
C ALA A 215 -8.86 -3.61 -6.81
N ALA A 216 -7.72 -3.81 -7.48
CA ALA A 216 -7.20 -5.12 -7.84
C ALA A 216 -5.74 -5.32 -7.40
N SER A 217 -5.34 -4.69 -6.30
CA SER A 217 -3.96 -4.75 -5.81
C SER A 217 -3.50 -6.18 -5.58
N LEU A 218 -2.28 -6.49 -6.04
CA LEU A 218 -1.68 -7.83 -5.94
C LEU A 218 -0.91 -8.05 -4.63
N CYS A 219 -0.60 -6.98 -3.90
CA CYS A 219 0.11 -7.03 -2.63
C CYS A 219 -0.83 -6.81 -1.44
N TYR A 220 -0.34 -7.10 -0.25
CA TYR A 220 -0.99 -6.67 0.99
C TYR A 220 -0.97 -5.14 1.07
N GLU A 221 -2.13 -4.54 0.92
CA GLU A 221 -2.28 -3.09 1.10
C GLU A 221 -2.55 -2.76 2.56
N SER A 222 -1.66 -2.01 3.17
CA SER A 222 -1.82 -1.57 4.54
C SER A 222 -3.04 -0.66 4.73
N PHE A 223 -3.34 0.19 3.75
CA PHE A 223 -4.57 0.99 3.73
C PHE A 223 -4.85 1.49 2.31
N ALA A 224 -5.88 0.94 1.72
CA ALA A 224 -6.31 1.33 0.39
C ALA A 224 -7.14 2.62 0.45
N LEU A 225 -6.50 3.78 0.26
CA LEU A 225 -7.18 5.08 0.32
C LEU A 225 -8.32 5.19 -0.70
N VAL A 226 -8.11 4.73 -1.93
CA VAL A 226 -9.10 4.83 -3.01
C VAL A 226 -10.40 4.09 -2.69
N PRO A 227 -10.41 2.82 -2.25
CA PRO A 227 -11.61 2.16 -1.76
C PRO A 227 -12.25 2.86 -0.55
N ALA A 228 -11.43 3.37 0.38
CA ALA A 228 -11.97 4.07 1.55
C ALA A 228 -12.63 5.39 1.17
N GLU A 229 -12.06 6.14 0.22
CA GLU A 229 -12.68 7.36 -0.34
C GLU A 229 -13.96 7.02 -1.12
N ALA A 230 -13.96 5.93 -1.91
CA ALA A 230 -15.15 5.46 -2.61
C ALA A 230 -16.29 5.12 -1.63
N HIS A 231 -15.99 4.37 -0.57
CA HIS A 231 -16.96 4.08 0.49
C HIS A 231 -17.54 5.35 1.14
N ALA A 232 -16.69 6.34 1.41
CA ALA A 232 -17.12 7.61 1.97
C ALA A 232 -18.03 8.40 1.01
N LEU A 233 -17.94 8.15 -0.29
CA LEU A 233 -18.79 8.71 -1.34
C LEU A 233 -20.02 7.82 -1.63
N GLY A 234 -20.17 6.71 -0.92
CA GLY A 234 -21.26 5.74 -1.11
C GLY A 234 -21.14 4.93 -2.41
N THR A 235 -19.91 4.82 -2.96
CA THR A 235 -19.64 4.10 -4.23
C THR A 235 -19.14 2.70 -3.97
#